data_5009fa47e2d85045e8fd24b81f42b9df
#
_entry.id   5009fa47e2d85045e8fd24b81f42b9df
#
_cell.length_a   1.000
_cell.length_b   1.000
_cell.length_c   1.000
_cell.angle_alpha   90.00
_cell.angle_beta   90.00
_cell.angle_gamma   90.00
#
_symmetry.space_group_name_H-M   'P 1'
#
loop_
_entity.id
_entity.type
_entity.pdbx_description
1 polymer ?
#
loop_
_entity_poly.entity_id
_entity_poly.type
_entity_poly.pdbx_seq_one_letter_code
_entity_poly.pdbx_strand_id
1 'polypeptide(L)'
;MNTPENSHIDITVVVPLFNEDESLPELHAWIKRVMDEHQFSHEVIFVDDGSTDRSWAIIEQLSQSDPTVHGIKFRRNYGKSPALFCGFRAAKGDVVITMDADLQDSPDEIPELYRMIKEEGYDLVSGYKQKRYDPISKTIPTKLFNATARKVSGIPNLHDFNCGLKAYRLEVVKHIEVYGEMHRYIPYLAKNAGFTKIGEKVVHHQARKFGKSKFMGLNRFINGYLDLLSLWFLNSF
;
A
#
# COMPACT_ATOMS: atom_id res chain seq x y z
N MET A 1 27.18 -27.79 -6.36
CA MET A 1 25.88 -27.12 -6.54
C MET A 1 25.86 -25.98 -5.55
N ASN A 2 26.16 -24.76 -6.01
CA ASN A 2 26.07 -23.58 -5.15
C ASN A 2 24.60 -23.24 -4.96
N THR A 3 24.08 -23.41 -3.75
CA THR A 3 22.83 -22.77 -3.32
C THR A 3 23.00 -21.28 -3.59
N PRO A 4 22.07 -20.58 -4.28
CA PRO A 4 22.16 -19.15 -4.42
C PRO A 4 22.15 -18.55 -3.02
N GLU A 5 23.17 -17.75 -2.68
CA GLU A 5 23.18 -16.92 -1.51
C GLU A 5 21.85 -16.18 -1.46
N ASN A 6 21.19 -16.29 -0.32
CA ASN A 6 19.95 -15.58 -0.02
C ASN A 6 20.31 -14.07 0.00
N SER A 7 20.30 -13.45 -1.17
CA SER A 7 20.65 -12.04 -1.28
C SER A 7 19.65 -11.25 -0.44
N HIS A 8 20.16 -10.56 0.56
CA HIS A 8 19.37 -9.69 1.42
C HIS A 8 18.60 -8.67 0.56
N ILE A 9 17.32 -8.48 0.84
CA ILE A 9 16.47 -7.50 0.18
C ILE A 9 16.10 -6.42 1.20
N ASP A 10 16.46 -5.17 0.91
CA ASP A 10 16.14 -4.05 1.77
C ASP A 10 14.66 -3.70 1.71
N ILE A 11 14.10 -3.62 0.49
CA ILE A 11 12.75 -3.10 0.25
C ILE A 11 11.94 -4.04 -0.64
N THR A 12 10.71 -4.35 -0.23
CA THR A 12 9.66 -4.87 -1.12
C THR A 12 8.64 -3.77 -1.38
N VAL A 13 8.40 -3.43 -2.65
CA VAL A 13 7.30 -2.55 -3.04
C VAL A 13 6.12 -3.40 -3.49
N VAL A 14 4.98 -3.30 -2.80
CA VAL A 14 3.73 -4.00 -3.15
C VAL A 14 2.76 -3.04 -3.82
N VAL A 15 2.40 -3.33 -5.06
CA VAL A 15 1.52 -2.50 -5.89
C VAL A 15 0.27 -3.29 -6.29
N PRO A 16 -0.85 -3.17 -5.55
CA PRO A 16 -2.12 -3.73 -5.98
C PRO A 16 -2.70 -2.89 -7.12
N LEU A 17 -3.22 -3.55 -8.15
CA LEU A 17 -3.75 -2.85 -9.32
C LEU A 17 -4.97 -3.55 -9.94
N PHE A 18 -5.77 -2.76 -10.67
CA PHE A 18 -6.88 -3.23 -11.48
C PHE A 18 -7.10 -2.28 -12.66
N ASN A 19 -6.80 -2.74 -13.89
CA ASN A 19 -6.90 -1.97 -15.14
C ASN A 19 -6.09 -0.65 -15.07
N GLU A 20 -4.77 -0.74 -14.96
CA GLU A 20 -3.84 0.38 -14.85
C GLU A 20 -2.69 0.26 -15.88
N ASP A 21 -2.98 -0.30 -17.07
CA ASP A 21 -1.97 -0.59 -18.11
C ASP A 21 -1.16 0.64 -18.56
N GLU A 22 -1.78 1.84 -18.58
CA GLU A 22 -1.10 3.07 -19.01
C GLU A 22 -0.06 3.58 -18.00
N SER A 23 -0.24 3.30 -16.70
CA SER A 23 0.61 3.84 -15.64
C SER A 23 1.77 2.93 -15.25
N LEU A 24 1.65 1.60 -15.42
CA LEU A 24 2.62 0.62 -14.94
C LEU A 24 4.04 0.83 -15.45
N PRO A 25 4.30 1.11 -16.75
CA PRO A 25 5.67 1.30 -17.24
C PRO A 25 6.36 2.51 -16.60
N GLU A 26 5.61 3.61 -16.43
CA GLU A 26 6.14 4.83 -15.81
C GLU A 26 6.38 4.64 -14.31
N LEU A 27 5.46 3.97 -13.62
CA LEU A 27 5.60 3.67 -12.19
C LEU A 27 6.82 2.78 -11.94
N HIS A 28 6.99 1.70 -12.72
CA HIS A 28 8.15 0.82 -12.61
C HIS A 28 9.46 1.60 -12.82
N ALA A 29 9.55 2.39 -13.91
CA ALA A 29 10.73 3.18 -14.19
C ALA A 29 11.04 4.18 -13.05
N TRP A 30 10.02 4.78 -12.44
CA TRP A 30 10.19 5.71 -11.34
C TRP A 30 10.68 5.00 -10.07
N ILE A 31 10.05 3.88 -9.69
CA ILE A 31 10.51 3.07 -8.55
C ILE A 31 11.97 2.65 -8.77
N LYS A 32 12.28 2.07 -9.93
CA LYS A 32 13.63 1.61 -10.26
C LYS A 32 14.65 2.73 -10.13
N ARG A 33 14.38 3.92 -10.67
CA ARG A 33 15.25 5.09 -10.55
C ARG A 33 15.57 5.40 -9.09
N VAL A 34 14.54 5.47 -8.23
CA VAL A 34 14.71 5.77 -6.80
C VAL A 34 15.54 4.70 -6.10
N MET A 35 15.31 3.42 -6.41
CA MET A 35 16.08 2.32 -5.82
C MET A 35 17.56 2.37 -6.24
N ASP A 36 17.82 2.63 -7.53
CA ASP A 36 19.19 2.73 -8.07
C ASP A 36 19.94 3.95 -7.50
N GLU A 37 19.28 5.12 -7.40
CA GLU A 37 19.84 6.35 -6.82
C GLU A 37 20.27 6.17 -5.36
N HIS A 38 19.50 5.40 -4.57
CA HIS A 38 19.76 5.15 -3.15
C HIS A 38 20.45 3.81 -2.88
N GLN A 39 20.79 3.05 -3.92
CA GLN A 39 21.47 1.75 -3.82
C GLN A 39 20.75 0.73 -2.94
N PHE A 40 19.41 0.73 -2.93
CA PHE A 40 18.60 -0.26 -2.24
C PHE A 40 18.52 -1.57 -3.04
N SER A 41 18.80 -2.69 -2.38
CA SER A 41 18.38 -4.00 -2.88
C SER A 41 16.86 -4.13 -2.75
N HIS A 42 16.17 -4.48 -3.84
CA HIS A 42 14.72 -4.41 -3.84
C HIS A 42 14.03 -5.48 -4.68
N GLU A 43 12.75 -5.65 -4.41
CA GLU A 43 11.79 -6.33 -5.30
C GLU A 43 10.52 -5.50 -5.44
N VAL A 44 9.85 -5.61 -6.58
CA VAL A 44 8.55 -5.00 -6.84
C VAL A 44 7.54 -6.10 -7.12
N ILE A 45 6.47 -6.17 -6.33
CA ILE A 45 5.41 -7.16 -6.47
C ILE A 45 4.15 -6.46 -6.98
N PHE A 46 3.86 -6.60 -8.27
CA PHE A 46 2.60 -6.19 -8.86
C PHE A 46 1.54 -7.25 -8.61
N VAL A 47 0.43 -6.88 -7.98
CA VAL A 47 -0.69 -7.79 -7.73
C VAL A 47 -1.88 -7.34 -8.58
N ASP A 48 -2.08 -8.03 -9.69
CA ASP A 48 -3.18 -7.80 -10.63
C ASP A 48 -4.48 -8.42 -10.13
N ASP A 49 -5.39 -7.58 -9.68
CA ASP A 49 -6.70 -7.96 -9.14
C ASP A 49 -7.71 -8.29 -10.27
N GLY A 50 -7.30 -9.12 -11.23
CA GLY A 50 -8.12 -9.63 -12.31
C GLY A 50 -8.45 -8.60 -13.38
N SER A 51 -7.46 -7.83 -13.80
CA SER A 51 -7.59 -6.83 -14.87
C SER A 51 -8.09 -7.44 -16.19
N THR A 52 -8.81 -6.63 -16.95
CA THR A 52 -9.37 -6.97 -18.28
C THR A 52 -8.70 -6.23 -19.42
N ASP A 53 -7.80 -5.28 -19.09
CA ASP A 53 -6.96 -4.54 -20.02
C ASP A 53 -5.61 -5.25 -20.24
N ARG A 54 -4.58 -4.51 -20.69
CA ARG A 54 -3.23 -5.04 -20.93
C ARG A 54 -2.33 -5.07 -19.68
N SER A 55 -2.85 -4.75 -18.49
CA SER A 55 -2.05 -4.65 -17.27
C SER A 55 -1.21 -5.89 -17.04
N TRP A 56 -1.82 -7.09 -17.15
CA TRP A 56 -1.08 -8.33 -16.95
C TRP A 56 0.04 -8.55 -17.98
N ALA A 57 -0.24 -8.30 -19.25
CA ALA A 57 0.77 -8.44 -20.31
C ALA A 57 1.98 -7.51 -20.09
N ILE A 58 1.74 -6.31 -19.55
CA ILE A 58 2.79 -5.36 -19.19
C ILE A 58 3.61 -5.89 -18.00
N ILE A 59 2.97 -6.43 -16.98
CA ILE A 59 3.67 -7.04 -15.83
C ILE A 59 4.57 -8.19 -16.30
N GLU A 60 4.08 -9.05 -17.19
CA GLU A 60 4.88 -10.13 -17.77
C GLU A 60 6.11 -9.60 -18.54
N GLN A 61 5.95 -8.54 -19.33
CA GLN A 61 7.06 -7.89 -20.03
C GLN A 61 8.09 -7.28 -19.06
N LEU A 62 7.62 -6.59 -18.02
CA LEU A 62 8.50 -6.01 -17.00
C LEU A 62 9.29 -7.10 -16.25
N SER A 63 8.64 -8.19 -15.85
CA SER A 63 9.31 -9.29 -15.15
C SER A 63 10.32 -10.06 -16.02
N GLN A 64 10.15 -10.06 -17.35
CA GLN A 64 11.13 -10.62 -18.27
C GLN A 64 12.37 -9.74 -18.44
N SER A 65 12.20 -8.41 -18.36
CA SER A 65 13.27 -7.44 -18.53
C SER A 65 13.98 -7.05 -17.24
N ASP A 66 13.32 -7.22 -16.09
CA ASP A 66 13.84 -6.85 -14.77
C ASP A 66 13.57 -7.99 -13.77
N PRO A 67 14.62 -8.69 -13.30
CA PRO A 67 14.48 -9.82 -12.37
C PRO A 67 13.97 -9.42 -10.97
N THR A 68 13.95 -8.12 -10.65
CA THR A 68 13.39 -7.62 -9.39
C THR A 68 11.87 -7.52 -9.42
N VAL A 69 11.24 -7.64 -10.60
CA VAL A 69 9.79 -7.53 -10.79
C VAL A 69 9.12 -8.89 -10.71
N HIS A 70 8.13 -8.99 -9.85
CA HIS A 70 7.29 -10.18 -9.68
C HIS A 70 5.82 -9.84 -9.92
N GLY A 71 5.08 -10.75 -10.55
CA GLY A 71 3.66 -10.60 -10.82
C GLY A 71 2.83 -11.66 -10.08
N ILE A 72 1.71 -11.25 -9.47
CA ILE A 72 0.67 -12.13 -8.94
C ILE A 72 -0.63 -11.77 -9.67
N LYS A 73 -1.28 -12.75 -10.33
CA LYS A 73 -2.52 -12.54 -11.08
C LYS A 73 -3.70 -13.23 -10.43
N PHE A 74 -4.75 -12.47 -10.18
CA PHE A 74 -6.02 -13.05 -9.74
C PHE A 74 -6.90 -13.45 -10.94
N ARG A 75 -7.73 -14.47 -10.75
CA ARG A 75 -8.67 -14.94 -11.78
C ARG A 75 -9.83 -13.98 -12.02
N ARG A 76 -10.16 -13.13 -11.05
CA ARG A 76 -11.21 -12.08 -11.10
C ARG A 76 -10.88 -11.00 -10.08
N ASN A 77 -11.60 -9.90 -10.11
CA ASN A 77 -11.50 -8.87 -9.08
C ASN A 77 -12.03 -9.38 -7.73
N TYR A 78 -11.17 -9.34 -6.71
CA TYR A 78 -11.46 -9.68 -5.31
C TYR A 78 -11.35 -8.47 -4.39
N GLY A 79 -10.80 -7.35 -4.89
CA GLY A 79 -10.60 -6.11 -4.15
C GLY A 79 -9.18 -5.91 -3.62
N LYS A 80 -8.92 -4.69 -3.17
CA LYS A 80 -7.58 -4.24 -2.77
C LYS A 80 -7.01 -5.00 -1.56
N SER A 81 -7.84 -5.37 -0.60
CA SER A 81 -7.37 -6.07 0.62
C SER A 81 -6.79 -7.45 0.33
N PRO A 82 -7.45 -8.36 -0.42
CA PRO A 82 -6.84 -9.61 -0.84
C PRO A 82 -5.57 -9.42 -1.68
N ALA A 83 -5.52 -8.41 -2.55
CA ALA A 83 -4.32 -8.11 -3.33
C ALA A 83 -3.14 -7.71 -2.44
N LEU A 84 -3.37 -6.83 -1.47
CA LEU A 84 -2.34 -6.48 -0.48
C LEU A 84 -1.91 -7.69 0.35
N PHE A 85 -2.87 -8.50 0.82
CA PHE A 85 -2.56 -9.70 1.61
C PHE A 85 -1.64 -10.66 0.85
N CYS A 86 -1.93 -10.95 -0.43
CA CYS A 86 -1.07 -11.80 -1.25
C CYS A 86 0.32 -11.20 -1.45
N GLY A 87 0.40 -9.89 -1.71
CA GLY A 87 1.67 -9.17 -1.80
C GLY A 87 2.47 -9.23 -0.49
N PHE A 88 1.83 -9.04 0.66
CA PHE A 88 2.44 -9.15 1.98
C PHE A 88 2.98 -10.54 2.28
N ARG A 89 2.24 -11.58 1.89
CA ARG A 89 2.72 -12.97 2.07
C ARG A 89 3.93 -13.27 1.19
N ALA A 90 4.00 -12.70 -0.02
CA ALA A 90 5.12 -12.89 -0.95
C ALA A 90 6.34 -12.03 -0.61
N ALA A 91 6.17 -10.87 0.04
CA ALA A 91 7.23 -9.92 0.36
C ALA A 91 8.38 -10.54 1.17
N LYS A 92 9.64 -10.16 0.83
CA LYS A 92 10.88 -10.66 1.45
C LYS A 92 11.76 -9.55 2.01
N GLY A 93 11.58 -8.30 1.56
CA GLY A 93 12.39 -7.17 2.00
C GLY A 93 12.15 -6.81 3.46
N ASP A 94 13.18 -6.33 4.16
CA ASP A 94 13.11 -5.89 5.55
C ASP A 94 12.02 -4.85 5.79
N VAL A 95 11.86 -3.95 4.81
CA VAL A 95 10.82 -2.93 4.77
C VAL A 95 9.88 -3.21 3.61
N VAL A 96 8.59 -3.30 3.89
CA VAL A 96 7.56 -3.44 2.87
C VAL A 96 6.88 -2.10 2.67
N ILE A 97 6.78 -1.66 1.41
CA ILE A 97 6.13 -0.40 1.05
C ILE A 97 4.94 -0.70 0.14
N THR A 98 3.78 -0.20 0.50
CA THR A 98 2.60 -0.24 -0.37
C THR A 98 2.43 1.08 -1.10
N MET A 99 2.01 1.04 -2.36
CA MET A 99 1.60 2.24 -3.11
C MET A 99 0.57 1.90 -4.18
N ASP A 100 -0.21 2.90 -4.58
CA ASP A 100 -1.21 2.74 -5.63
C ASP A 100 -0.55 2.85 -7.03
N ALA A 101 -1.11 2.14 -8.02
CA ALA A 101 -0.55 2.09 -9.37
C ALA A 101 -0.82 3.35 -10.22
N ASP A 102 -1.57 4.31 -9.72
CA ASP A 102 -2.14 5.43 -10.48
C ASP A 102 -1.25 6.69 -10.58
N LEU A 103 0.02 6.57 -10.17
CA LEU A 103 1.02 7.65 -10.14
C LEU A 103 0.66 8.86 -9.27
N GLN A 104 -0.31 8.73 -8.37
CA GLN A 104 -0.65 9.81 -7.44
C GLN A 104 0.29 9.87 -6.23
N ASP A 105 0.84 8.73 -5.82
CA ASP A 105 1.84 8.64 -4.75
C ASP A 105 3.25 8.68 -5.38
N SER A 106 4.17 9.43 -4.76
CA SER A 106 5.54 9.61 -5.25
C SER A 106 6.47 8.53 -4.71
N PRO A 107 7.12 7.71 -5.58
CA PRO A 107 8.21 6.84 -5.16
C PRO A 107 9.40 7.57 -4.50
N ASP A 108 9.58 8.87 -4.73
CA ASP A 108 10.65 9.66 -4.09
C ASP A 108 10.49 9.76 -2.56
N GLU A 109 9.33 9.38 -2.02
CA GLU A 109 9.10 9.28 -0.58
C GLU A 109 9.68 8.00 0.07
N ILE A 110 10.03 7.00 -0.75
CA ILE A 110 10.50 5.68 -0.28
C ILE A 110 11.74 5.79 0.63
N PRO A 111 12.79 6.55 0.29
CA PRO A 111 13.99 6.60 1.11
C PRO A 111 13.74 7.08 2.53
N GLU A 112 12.92 8.11 2.70
CA GLU A 112 12.59 8.63 4.01
C GLU A 112 11.68 7.68 4.81
N LEU A 113 10.71 7.05 4.15
CA LEU A 113 9.88 6.02 4.78
C LEU A 113 10.72 4.83 5.25
N TYR A 114 11.69 4.40 4.43
CA TYR A 114 12.66 3.35 4.80
C TYR A 114 13.47 3.77 6.03
N ARG A 115 14.01 4.98 6.04
CA ARG A 115 14.79 5.53 7.15
C ARG A 115 13.98 5.53 8.45
N MET A 116 12.72 5.97 8.40
CA MET A 116 11.85 5.99 9.58
C MET A 116 11.64 4.57 10.16
N ILE A 117 11.48 3.56 9.30
CA ILE A 117 11.34 2.17 9.76
C ILE A 117 12.67 1.64 10.34
N LYS A 118 13.78 1.80 9.62
CA LYS A 118 15.06 1.17 9.96
C LYS A 118 15.83 1.91 11.05
N GLU A 119 15.87 3.23 11.01
CA GLU A 119 16.68 4.03 11.90
C GLU A 119 15.89 4.57 13.09
N GLU A 120 14.67 5.03 12.87
CA GLU A 120 13.80 5.50 13.95
C GLU A 120 13.00 4.38 14.61
N GLY A 121 12.99 3.17 14.02
CA GLY A 121 12.40 1.96 14.60
C GLY A 121 10.87 1.99 14.65
N TYR A 122 10.20 2.66 13.70
CA TYR A 122 8.75 2.54 13.54
C TYR A 122 8.37 1.13 13.07
N ASP A 123 7.25 0.64 13.55
CA ASP A 123 6.65 -0.61 13.07
C ASP A 123 5.90 -0.36 11.76
N LEU A 124 5.22 0.79 11.68
CA LEU A 124 4.45 1.24 10.52
C LEU A 124 4.51 2.76 10.41
N VAL A 125 4.69 3.26 9.19
CA VAL A 125 4.56 4.69 8.85
C VAL A 125 3.53 4.84 7.74
N SER A 126 2.50 5.65 7.97
CA SER A 126 1.49 5.98 6.96
C SER A 126 1.80 7.33 6.30
N GLY A 127 1.63 7.41 5.00
CA GLY A 127 1.64 8.70 4.33
C GLY A 127 0.43 9.56 4.76
N TYR A 128 0.63 10.88 4.82
CA TYR A 128 -0.41 11.88 5.03
C TYR A 128 -0.49 12.85 3.86
N LYS A 129 -1.57 12.75 3.09
CA LYS A 129 -1.85 13.64 1.96
C LYS A 129 -2.45 14.95 2.46
N GLN A 130 -1.59 15.87 2.94
CA GLN A 130 -2.02 17.15 3.51
C GLN A 130 -2.73 18.03 2.48
N LYS A 131 -2.19 18.08 1.25
CA LYS A 131 -2.84 18.71 0.09
C LYS A 131 -3.39 17.63 -0.81
N ARG A 132 -4.73 17.61 -0.99
CA ARG A 132 -5.41 16.67 -1.87
C ARG A 132 -5.93 17.40 -3.09
N TYR A 133 -5.70 16.82 -4.25
CA TYR A 133 -6.27 17.27 -5.53
C TYR A 133 -7.61 16.61 -5.85
N ASP A 134 -8.19 15.91 -4.85
CA ASP A 134 -9.49 15.27 -4.99
C ASP A 134 -10.66 16.27 -4.91
N PRO A 135 -11.78 16.00 -5.61
CA PRO A 135 -13.01 16.79 -5.53
C PRO A 135 -13.53 16.92 -4.08
N ILE A 136 -14.16 18.07 -3.76
CA ILE A 136 -14.74 18.34 -2.43
C ILE A 136 -15.72 17.25 -1.98
N SER A 137 -16.48 16.66 -2.92
CA SER A 137 -17.39 15.55 -2.67
C SER A 137 -16.73 14.29 -2.09
N LYS A 138 -15.42 14.11 -2.30
CA LYS A 138 -14.61 13.01 -1.71
C LYS A 138 -13.91 13.47 -0.43
N THR A 139 -13.55 14.73 -0.32
CA THR A 139 -12.73 15.26 0.78
C THR A 139 -13.50 15.29 2.11
N ILE A 140 -14.77 15.74 2.11
CA ILE A 140 -15.59 15.84 3.33
C ILE A 140 -15.88 14.44 3.92
N PRO A 141 -16.38 13.45 3.17
CA PRO A 141 -16.57 12.10 3.69
C PRO A 141 -15.26 11.48 4.22
N THR A 142 -14.14 11.71 3.55
CA THR A 142 -12.83 11.20 3.99
C THR A 142 -12.40 11.80 5.32
N LYS A 143 -12.60 13.11 5.54
CA LYS A 143 -12.29 13.76 6.83
C LYS A 143 -13.10 13.19 7.98
N LEU A 144 -14.41 13.01 7.78
CA LEU A 144 -15.30 12.42 8.79
C LEU A 144 -14.89 10.98 9.10
N PHE A 145 -14.63 10.19 8.08
CA PHE A 145 -14.13 8.82 8.21
C PHE A 145 -12.82 8.77 9.02
N ASN A 146 -11.82 9.57 8.66
CA ASN A 146 -10.55 9.61 9.36
C ASN A 146 -10.68 10.04 10.83
N ALA A 147 -11.57 10.99 11.14
CA ALA A 147 -11.84 11.41 12.50
C ALA A 147 -12.44 10.26 13.34
N THR A 148 -13.40 9.52 12.77
CA THR A 148 -14.01 8.35 13.43
C THR A 148 -13.01 7.21 13.59
N ALA A 149 -12.26 6.89 12.53
CA ALA A 149 -11.24 5.85 12.54
C ALA A 149 -10.15 6.13 13.60
N ARG A 150 -9.72 7.38 13.73
CA ARG A 150 -8.76 7.82 14.76
C ARG A 150 -9.29 7.58 16.17
N LYS A 151 -10.54 7.93 16.42
CA LYS A 151 -11.16 7.75 17.74
C LYS A 151 -11.31 6.26 18.10
N VAL A 152 -11.78 5.45 17.15
CA VAL A 152 -12.00 4.00 17.36
C VAL A 152 -10.68 3.25 17.45
N SER A 153 -9.70 3.56 16.61
CA SER A 153 -8.40 2.87 16.63
C SER A 153 -7.52 3.25 17.82
N GLY A 154 -7.80 4.38 18.47
CA GLY A 154 -6.94 4.91 19.53
C GLY A 154 -5.52 5.23 19.04
N ILE A 155 -5.37 5.66 17.76
CA ILE A 155 -4.11 6.12 17.16
C ILE A 155 -4.26 7.63 16.91
N PRO A 156 -4.00 8.49 17.90
CA PRO A 156 -4.35 9.92 17.84
C PRO A 156 -3.53 10.69 16.79
N ASN A 157 -2.31 10.23 16.51
CA ASN A 157 -1.37 10.92 15.64
C ASN A 157 -1.52 10.54 14.16
N LEU A 158 -2.50 9.71 13.80
CA LEU A 158 -2.74 9.31 12.42
C LEU A 158 -3.90 10.10 11.81
N HIS A 159 -3.60 10.94 10.83
CA HIS A 159 -4.58 11.82 10.17
C HIS A 159 -5.18 11.21 8.90
N ASP A 160 -4.44 10.32 8.22
CA ASP A 160 -4.88 9.73 6.95
C ASP A 160 -4.80 8.20 6.94
N PHE A 161 -5.89 7.54 7.30
CA PHE A 161 -6.01 6.08 7.22
C PHE A 161 -6.10 5.56 5.78
N ASN A 162 -6.55 6.41 4.84
CA ASN A 162 -6.82 6.04 3.45
C ASN A 162 -5.61 6.19 2.51
N CYS A 163 -4.49 6.73 2.97
CA CYS A 163 -3.30 6.84 2.13
C CYS A 163 -2.82 5.45 1.66
N GLY A 164 -2.61 5.27 0.36
CA GLY A 164 -2.08 4.03 -0.22
C GLY A 164 -0.60 3.82 0.11
N LEU A 165 0.14 4.93 0.18
CA LEU A 165 1.58 4.91 0.48
C LEU A 165 1.80 4.69 1.98
N LYS A 166 2.32 3.53 2.33
CA LYS A 166 2.68 3.14 3.69
C LYS A 166 3.94 2.29 3.69
N ALA A 167 4.73 2.41 4.74
CA ALA A 167 5.87 1.55 4.99
C ALA A 167 5.65 0.72 6.26
N TYR A 168 6.17 -0.50 6.26
CA TYR A 168 6.02 -1.48 7.33
C TYR A 168 7.33 -2.23 7.55
N ARG A 169 7.62 -2.61 8.78
CA ARG A 169 8.56 -3.70 9.02
C ARG A 169 7.99 -4.99 8.42
N LEU A 170 8.84 -5.85 7.88
CA LEU A 170 8.41 -7.14 7.32
C LEU A 170 7.55 -7.94 8.31
N GLU A 171 7.94 -7.95 9.57
CA GLU A 171 7.25 -8.65 10.64
C GLU A 171 5.78 -8.24 10.76
N VAL A 172 5.48 -6.94 10.63
CA VAL A 172 4.10 -6.42 10.70
C VAL A 172 3.23 -7.08 9.64
N VAL A 173 3.66 -7.04 8.37
CA VAL A 173 2.85 -7.57 7.26
C VAL A 173 2.74 -9.09 7.27
N LYS A 174 3.66 -9.79 7.96
CA LYS A 174 3.59 -11.24 8.13
C LYS A 174 2.61 -11.68 9.23
N HIS A 175 2.30 -10.80 10.18
CA HIS A 175 1.41 -11.10 11.32
C HIS A 175 -0.03 -10.60 11.13
N ILE A 176 -0.26 -9.63 10.25
CA ILE A 176 -1.62 -9.14 10.01
C ILE A 176 -2.33 -9.89 8.88
N GLU A 177 -3.64 -10.04 9.02
CA GLU A 177 -4.52 -10.52 7.96
C GLU A 177 -5.39 -9.37 7.45
N VAL A 178 -5.41 -9.18 6.12
CA VAL A 178 -6.13 -8.08 5.47
C VAL A 178 -7.20 -8.66 4.55
N TYR A 179 -8.47 -8.51 4.90
CA TYR A 179 -9.61 -9.01 4.14
C TYR A 179 -10.72 -7.94 4.03
N GLY A 180 -11.77 -8.19 3.25
CA GLY A 180 -12.86 -7.23 3.06
C GLY A 180 -12.36 -5.85 2.58
N GLU A 181 -12.78 -4.79 3.25
CA GLU A 181 -12.28 -3.42 3.02
C GLU A 181 -11.21 -2.98 4.05
N MET A 182 -10.57 -3.95 4.74
CA MET A 182 -9.67 -3.68 5.87
C MET A 182 -8.33 -3.05 5.49
N HIS A 183 -8.02 -2.90 4.18
CA HIS A 183 -6.82 -2.19 3.73
C HIS A 183 -6.69 -0.77 4.30
N ARG A 184 -7.80 -0.14 4.71
CA ARG A 184 -7.82 1.18 5.35
C ARG A 184 -7.46 1.12 6.83
N TYR A 185 -7.64 -0.03 7.45
CA TYR A 185 -7.47 -0.25 8.88
C TYR A 185 -6.18 -0.99 9.22
N ILE A 186 -5.27 -1.14 8.24
CA ILE A 186 -3.97 -1.80 8.49
C ILE A 186 -3.25 -1.21 9.71
N PRO A 187 -3.21 0.12 9.95
CA PRO A 187 -2.59 0.63 11.18
C PRO A 187 -3.28 0.14 12.46
N TYR A 188 -4.59 -0.03 12.44
CA TYR A 188 -5.33 -0.59 13.56
C TYR A 188 -5.06 -2.08 13.74
N LEU A 189 -5.04 -2.86 12.65
CA LEU A 189 -4.68 -4.28 12.68
C LEU A 189 -3.26 -4.48 13.23
N ALA A 190 -2.30 -3.66 12.79
CA ALA A 190 -0.94 -3.69 13.29
C ALA A 190 -0.88 -3.41 14.79
N LYS A 191 -1.58 -2.36 15.27
CA LYS A 191 -1.66 -2.03 16.69
C LYS A 191 -2.20 -3.18 17.52
N ASN A 192 -3.28 -3.82 17.08
CA ASN A 192 -3.89 -4.96 17.78
C ASN A 192 -3.00 -6.20 17.76
N ALA A 193 -2.14 -6.36 16.76
CA ALA A 193 -1.11 -7.39 16.71
C ALA A 193 0.12 -7.08 17.57
N GLY A 194 0.12 -5.96 18.33
CA GLY A 194 1.18 -5.57 19.25
C GLY A 194 2.21 -4.59 18.66
N PHE A 195 2.07 -4.19 17.40
CA PHE A 195 2.95 -3.22 16.75
C PHE A 195 2.46 -1.79 17.01
N THR A 196 3.00 -1.16 18.04
CA THR A 196 2.43 0.08 18.60
C THR A 196 3.16 1.36 18.17
N LYS A 197 4.39 1.25 17.64
CA LYS A 197 5.13 2.41 17.18
C LYS A 197 4.72 2.81 15.76
N ILE A 198 3.55 3.45 15.65
CA ILE A 198 2.94 3.87 14.39
C ILE A 198 3.18 5.36 14.19
N GLY A 199 3.77 5.71 13.03
CA GLY A 199 4.07 7.07 12.62
C GLY A 199 3.27 7.53 11.41
N GLU A 200 3.36 8.82 11.14
CA GLU A 200 2.79 9.45 9.94
C GLU A 200 3.81 10.42 9.33
N LYS A 201 3.89 10.42 8.00
CA LYS A 201 4.75 11.34 7.23
C LYS A 201 3.90 12.11 6.23
N VAL A 202 4.05 13.43 6.19
CA VAL A 202 3.48 14.22 5.10
C VAL A 202 4.15 13.83 3.80
N VAL A 203 3.37 13.38 2.82
CA VAL A 203 3.84 12.90 1.53
C VAL A 203 3.32 13.77 0.40
N HIS A 204 4.11 13.83 -0.68
CA HIS A 204 3.71 14.53 -1.88
C HIS A 204 2.63 13.72 -2.62
N HIS A 205 1.54 14.40 -2.98
CA HIS A 205 0.43 13.80 -3.73
C HIS A 205 0.22 14.55 -5.03
N GLN A 206 0.11 13.82 -6.13
CA GLN A 206 -0.08 14.39 -7.47
C GLN A 206 -1.50 14.14 -7.98
N ALA A 207 -1.90 14.93 -8.98
CA ALA A 207 -3.12 14.65 -9.70
C ALA A 207 -2.95 13.35 -10.53
N ARG A 208 -4.01 12.53 -10.62
CA ARG A 208 -4.01 11.33 -11.46
C ARG A 208 -3.65 11.71 -12.91
N LYS A 209 -2.69 11.00 -13.49
CA LYS A 209 -2.21 11.24 -14.86
C LYS A 209 -3.02 10.46 -15.90
N PHE A 210 -3.37 9.21 -15.61
CA PHE A 210 -4.05 8.30 -16.52
C PHE A 210 -5.36 7.76 -15.94
N GLY A 211 -6.28 7.38 -16.84
CA GLY A 211 -7.53 6.69 -16.49
C GLY A 211 -8.54 7.54 -15.72
N LYS A 212 -9.61 6.90 -15.28
CA LYS A 212 -10.67 7.50 -14.44
C LYS A 212 -10.72 6.79 -13.10
N SER A 213 -11.03 7.53 -12.02
CA SER A 213 -11.26 6.92 -10.71
C SER A 213 -12.37 5.88 -10.78
N LYS A 214 -12.04 4.60 -10.63
CA LYS A 214 -12.96 3.46 -10.73
C LYS A 214 -13.83 3.30 -9.47
N PHE A 215 -13.60 4.14 -8.47
CA PHE A 215 -14.17 4.02 -7.15
C PHE A 215 -15.11 5.21 -6.83
N MET A 216 -16.32 5.16 -7.35
CA MET A 216 -17.40 6.09 -6.97
C MET A 216 -18.60 5.29 -6.45
N GLY A 217 -19.03 5.55 -5.20
CA GLY A 217 -20.28 5.01 -4.68
C GLY A 217 -20.43 5.18 -3.16
N LEU A 218 -21.66 5.52 -2.74
CA LEU A 218 -22.08 5.61 -1.35
C LEU A 218 -21.88 4.27 -0.60
N ASN A 219 -22.06 3.15 -1.30
CA ASN A 219 -21.92 1.79 -0.76
C ASN A 219 -20.52 1.53 -0.18
N ARG A 220 -19.47 2.08 -0.80
CA ARG A 220 -18.09 1.92 -0.29
C ARG A 220 -17.88 2.65 1.04
N PHE A 221 -18.56 3.76 1.22
CA PHE A 221 -18.52 4.54 2.45
C PHE A 221 -19.23 3.78 3.58
N ILE A 222 -20.42 3.24 3.28
CA ILE A 222 -21.19 2.42 4.22
C ILE A 222 -20.41 1.17 4.61
N ASN A 223 -19.84 0.44 3.66
CA ASN A 223 -19.04 -0.76 3.94
C ASN A 223 -17.83 -0.42 4.82
N GLY A 224 -17.12 0.70 4.55
CA GLY A 224 -16.03 1.14 5.39
C GLY A 224 -16.44 1.39 6.86
N TYR A 225 -17.62 1.97 7.10
CA TYR A 225 -18.14 2.14 8.46
C TYR A 225 -18.56 0.82 9.11
N LEU A 226 -19.17 -0.08 8.37
CA LEU A 226 -19.55 -1.42 8.88
C LEU A 226 -18.30 -2.22 9.27
N ASP A 227 -17.24 -2.17 8.47
CA ASP A 227 -15.97 -2.80 8.78
C ASP A 227 -15.34 -2.20 10.06
N LEU A 228 -15.42 -0.87 10.23
CA LEU A 228 -14.92 -0.20 11.42
C LEU A 228 -15.68 -0.65 12.69
N LEU A 229 -17.00 -0.76 12.60
CA LEU A 229 -17.84 -1.26 13.70
C LEU A 229 -17.54 -2.73 13.99
N SER A 230 -17.34 -3.54 12.96
CA SER A 230 -16.98 -4.96 13.11
C SER A 230 -15.63 -5.12 13.80
N LEU A 231 -14.62 -4.32 13.42
CA LEU A 231 -13.32 -4.32 14.07
C LEU A 231 -13.41 -3.87 15.53
N TRP A 232 -14.18 -2.83 15.81
CA TRP A 232 -14.39 -2.37 17.19
C TRP A 232 -15.05 -3.45 18.04
N PHE A 233 -16.09 -4.10 17.53
CA PHE A 233 -16.79 -5.17 18.23
C PHE A 233 -15.88 -6.37 18.51
N LEU A 234 -15.14 -6.86 17.49
CA LEU A 234 -14.26 -8.03 17.62
C LEU A 234 -13.09 -7.81 18.61
N ASN A 235 -12.70 -6.56 18.84
CA ASN A 235 -11.59 -6.23 19.74
C ASN A 235 -12.05 -5.68 21.11
N SER A 236 -13.36 -5.65 21.35
CA SER A 236 -13.92 -5.24 22.67
C SER A 236 -14.17 -6.41 23.61
N PHE A 237 -13.92 -7.61 23.15
CA PHE A 237 -14.05 -8.88 23.87
C PHE A 237 -12.79 -9.73 23.73
#